data_95257c5d20a1c7b904cd6695ea813a03
#
_entry.id   95257c5d20a1c7b904cd6695ea813a03
#
_cell.length_a   1.000
_cell.length_b   1.000
_cell.length_c   1.000
_cell.angle_alpha   90.00
_cell.angle_beta   90.00
_cell.angle_gamma   90.00
#
_symmetry.space_group_name_H-M   'P 1'
#
loop_
_entity.id
_entity.type
_entity.pdbx_description
1 polymer ?
#
loop_
_entity_poly.entity_id
_entity_poly.type
_entity_poly.pdbx_seq_one_letter_code
_entity_poly.pdbx_strand_id
1 'polypeptide(L)'
;DRFGPYLDASIVLTATAEGMPLIYSGQEAGLNKVLAFFEKDEIEWKEHPIADLYKRLFELKHQNQALWNGNWGGKMVPVPNSAPDAVFSFARKKADDKVFVVINYSANEQTVTFNENIQWGDYIEWFNGTKQSFSKDSSFTIEPYGYRVFVK
;
A
#
# COMPACT_ATOMS: atom_id res chain seq x y z
N ASP A 1 -1.92 5.86 -19.99
CA ASP A 1 -1.74 5.42 -18.61
C ASP A 1 -0.67 6.28 -17.93
N ARG A 2 -1.08 7.07 -16.93
CA ARG A 2 -0.17 8.03 -16.27
C ARG A 2 0.78 7.36 -15.27
N PHE A 3 0.33 6.27 -14.66
CA PHE A 3 1.07 5.56 -13.62
C PHE A 3 1.78 4.31 -14.13
N GLY A 4 1.37 3.75 -15.28
CA GLY A 4 1.98 2.55 -15.84
C GLY A 4 2.07 1.42 -14.79
N PRO A 5 3.26 0.81 -14.65
CA PRO A 5 3.46 -0.29 -13.72
C PRO A 5 3.39 0.10 -12.24
N TYR A 6 3.39 1.40 -11.91
CA TYR A 6 3.31 1.89 -10.53
C TYR A 6 1.87 2.01 -10.00
N LEU A 7 0.85 1.72 -10.82
CA LEU A 7 -0.55 2.02 -10.49
C LEU A 7 -0.98 1.34 -9.20
N ASP A 8 -0.82 0.02 -9.11
CA ASP A 8 -1.25 -0.76 -7.94
C ASP A 8 -0.48 -0.34 -6.67
N ALA A 9 0.84 -0.19 -6.79
CA ALA A 9 1.69 0.28 -5.70
C ALA A 9 1.28 1.68 -5.21
N SER A 10 0.88 2.57 -6.12
CA SER A 10 0.39 3.92 -5.79
C SER A 10 -0.97 3.89 -5.09
N ILE A 11 -1.86 2.99 -5.49
CA ILE A 11 -3.14 2.77 -4.81
C ILE A 11 -2.90 2.25 -3.39
N VAL A 12 -2.01 1.28 -3.22
CA VAL A 12 -1.64 0.75 -1.90
C VAL A 12 -1.07 1.85 -1.01
N LEU A 13 -0.16 2.68 -1.52
CA LEU A 13 0.37 3.82 -0.78
C LEU A 13 -0.75 4.77 -0.36
N THR A 14 -1.63 5.17 -1.29
CA THR A 14 -2.73 6.10 -1.01
C THR A 14 -3.69 5.59 0.08
N ALA A 15 -3.98 4.28 0.09
CA ALA A 15 -4.89 3.68 1.06
C ALA A 15 -4.25 3.45 2.44
N THR A 16 -2.92 3.29 2.51
CA THR A 16 -2.19 2.97 3.74
C THR A 16 -1.48 4.17 4.37
N ALA A 17 -1.23 5.24 3.63
CA ALA A 17 -0.72 6.51 4.14
C ALA A 17 -1.74 7.20 5.06
N GLU A 18 -1.31 8.28 5.74
CA GLU A 18 -2.22 9.12 6.52
C GLU A 18 -3.18 9.86 5.58
N GLY A 19 -4.43 9.96 5.96
CA GLY A 19 -5.48 10.64 5.23
C GLY A 19 -6.59 9.73 4.74
N MET A 20 -7.49 10.30 3.99
CA MET A 20 -8.63 9.59 3.41
C MET A 20 -8.39 9.35 1.91
N PRO A 21 -8.33 8.11 1.46
CA PRO A 21 -8.22 7.82 0.04
C PRO A 21 -9.50 8.28 -0.69
N LEU A 22 -9.32 8.85 -1.87
CA LEU A 22 -10.37 9.24 -2.78
C LEU A 22 -10.29 8.38 -4.04
N ILE A 23 -11.40 7.76 -4.44
CA ILE A 23 -11.54 7.14 -5.74
C ILE A 23 -12.29 8.12 -6.65
N TYR A 24 -11.66 8.53 -7.74
CA TYR A 24 -12.36 9.27 -8.77
C TYR A 24 -13.19 8.31 -9.63
N SER A 25 -14.40 8.71 -9.99
CA SER A 25 -15.36 7.86 -10.73
C SER A 25 -14.72 7.18 -11.94
N GLY A 26 -14.82 5.86 -12.00
CA GLY A 26 -14.26 5.02 -13.06
C GLY A 26 -12.88 4.43 -12.77
N GLN A 27 -12.16 4.89 -11.74
CA GLN A 27 -10.89 4.27 -11.37
C GLN A 27 -11.06 2.80 -11.01
N GLU A 28 -12.11 2.46 -10.28
CA GLU A 28 -12.49 1.11 -9.90
C GLU A 28 -12.85 0.21 -11.09
N ALA A 29 -13.26 0.80 -12.21
CA ALA A 29 -13.53 0.11 -13.47
C ALA A 29 -12.30 0.07 -14.40
N GLY A 30 -11.13 0.53 -13.94
CA GLY A 30 -9.92 0.58 -14.75
C GLY A 30 -10.00 1.59 -15.90
N LEU A 31 -10.75 2.67 -15.73
CA LEU A 31 -10.91 3.70 -16.77
C LEU A 31 -9.57 4.29 -17.18
N ASN A 32 -9.22 4.16 -18.45
CA ASN A 32 -7.96 4.66 -19.02
C ASN A 32 -8.21 5.75 -20.06
N LYS A 33 -8.97 6.78 -19.67
CA LYS A 33 -9.17 8.00 -20.46
C LYS A 33 -9.29 9.22 -19.58
N VAL A 34 -9.04 10.39 -20.13
CA VAL A 34 -9.35 11.67 -19.48
C VAL A 34 -10.82 11.97 -19.77
N LEU A 35 -11.61 12.12 -18.71
CA LEU A 35 -13.01 12.52 -18.84
C LEU A 35 -13.12 13.98 -19.30
N ALA A 36 -14.08 14.27 -20.18
CA ALA A 36 -14.39 15.62 -20.61
C ALA A 36 -14.86 16.45 -19.41
N PHE A 37 -14.35 17.68 -19.30
CA PHE A 37 -14.63 18.51 -18.13
C PHE A 37 -15.97 19.26 -18.22
N PHE A 38 -16.33 19.73 -19.42
CA PHE A 38 -17.50 20.56 -19.64
C PHE A 38 -18.65 19.87 -20.38
N GLU A 39 -18.48 18.61 -20.75
CA GLU A 39 -19.44 17.87 -21.55
C GLU A 39 -19.83 16.58 -20.83
N LYS A 40 -21.00 16.02 -21.20
CA LYS A 40 -21.37 14.69 -20.75
C LYS A 40 -20.39 13.69 -21.32
N ASP A 41 -19.74 12.96 -20.44
CA ASP A 41 -18.86 11.85 -20.81
C ASP A 41 -19.29 10.56 -20.09
N GLU A 42 -19.22 9.45 -20.77
CA GLU A 42 -19.67 8.17 -20.25
C GLU A 42 -18.50 7.37 -19.71
N ILE A 43 -18.73 6.73 -18.58
CA ILE A 43 -17.81 5.76 -17.97
C ILE A 43 -18.28 4.38 -18.38
N GLU A 44 -17.41 3.63 -19.02
CA GLU A 44 -17.62 2.21 -19.29
C GLU A 44 -17.41 1.43 -18.00
N TRP A 45 -18.51 1.10 -17.33
CA TRP A 45 -18.48 0.29 -16.10
C TRP A 45 -18.27 -1.19 -16.47
N LYS A 46 -17.15 -1.73 -16.03
CA LYS A 46 -16.77 -3.14 -16.22
C LYS A 46 -16.06 -3.68 -15.00
N GLU A 47 -16.10 -4.98 -14.83
CA GLU A 47 -15.26 -5.65 -13.84
C GLU A 47 -13.78 -5.46 -14.18
N HIS A 48 -13.00 -5.07 -13.16
CA HIS A 48 -11.56 -4.87 -13.29
C HIS A 48 -10.86 -5.30 -12.00
N PRO A 49 -9.69 -5.96 -12.06
CA PRO A 49 -8.96 -6.41 -10.86
C PRO A 49 -8.65 -5.31 -9.84
N ILE A 50 -8.57 -4.08 -10.30
CA ILE A 50 -8.33 -2.91 -9.45
C ILE A 50 -9.46 -2.67 -8.43
N ALA A 51 -10.69 -3.07 -8.76
CA ALA A 51 -11.84 -2.98 -7.84
C ALA A 51 -11.62 -3.88 -6.61
N ASP A 52 -11.09 -5.09 -6.82
CA ASP A 52 -10.77 -6.00 -5.72
C ASP A 52 -9.61 -5.47 -4.86
N LEU A 53 -8.62 -4.84 -5.48
CA LEU A 53 -7.53 -4.18 -4.74
C LEU A 53 -8.07 -3.08 -3.82
N TYR A 54 -8.92 -2.18 -4.32
CA TYR A 54 -9.58 -1.14 -3.53
C TYR A 54 -10.42 -1.75 -2.39
N LYS A 55 -11.26 -2.74 -2.72
CA LYS A 55 -12.10 -3.42 -1.73
C LYS A 55 -11.27 -3.96 -0.57
N ARG A 56 -10.22 -4.71 -0.85
CA ARG A 56 -9.36 -5.29 0.17
C ARG A 56 -8.61 -4.25 1.00
N LEU A 57 -8.17 -3.17 0.38
CA LEU A 57 -7.51 -2.06 1.09
C LEU A 57 -8.49 -1.32 2.01
N PHE A 58 -9.74 -1.13 1.60
CA PHE A 58 -10.75 -0.48 2.45
C PHE A 58 -11.24 -1.41 3.56
N GLU A 59 -11.36 -2.70 3.32
CA GLU A 59 -11.59 -3.70 4.37
C GLU A 59 -10.49 -3.61 5.44
N LEU A 60 -9.23 -3.59 5.03
CA LEU A 60 -8.12 -3.42 5.96
C LEU A 60 -8.21 -2.08 6.72
N LYS A 61 -8.49 -0.99 6.03
CA LYS A 61 -8.61 0.33 6.67
C LYS A 61 -9.75 0.39 7.70
N HIS A 62 -10.83 -0.35 7.50
CA HIS A 62 -11.90 -0.46 8.50
C HIS A 62 -11.51 -1.33 9.69
N GLN A 63 -10.81 -2.43 9.46
CA GLN A 63 -10.50 -3.43 10.49
C GLN A 63 -9.30 -3.06 11.35
N ASN A 64 -8.30 -2.36 10.79
CA ASN A 64 -7.04 -2.05 11.46
C ASN A 64 -6.98 -0.57 11.86
N GLN A 65 -7.02 -0.33 13.17
CA GLN A 65 -7.06 1.03 13.71
C GLN A 65 -5.82 1.85 13.35
N ALA A 66 -4.68 1.21 13.11
CA ALA A 66 -3.47 1.92 12.68
C ALA A 66 -3.70 2.77 11.41
N LEU A 67 -4.62 2.34 10.52
CA LEU A 67 -4.93 3.03 9.26
C LEU A 67 -6.05 4.07 9.37
N TRP A 68 -6.67 4.25 10.54
CA TRP A 68 -7.74 5.23 10.70
C TRP A 68 -7.21 6.66 10.53
N ASN A 69 -8.12 7.60 10.36
CA ASN A 69 -7.79 8.99 10.03
C ASN A 69 -7.54 9.83 11.28
N GLY A 70 -6.73 10.87 11.11
CA GLY A 70 -6.45 11.88 12.13
C GLY A 70 -5.91 11.27 13.43
N ASN A 71 -6.40 11.76 14.55
CA ASN A 71 -5.97 11.31 15.87
C ASN A 71 -6.43 9.89 16.26
N TRP A 72 -7.35 9.31 15.49
CA TRP A 72 -7.85 7.96 15.72
C TRP A 72 -6.94 6.88 15.15
N GLY A 73 -6.12 7.23 14.16
CA GLY A 73 -5.15 6.33 13.53
C GLY A 73 -3.72 6.51 14.06
N GLY A 74 -2.83 5.66 13.55
CA GLY A 74 -1.39 5.72 13.80
C GLY A 74 -0.71 6.72 12.86
N LYS A 75 0.33 7.40 13.36
CA LYS A 75 1.22 8.20 12.52
C LYS A 75 1.97 7.32 11.54
N MET A 76 2.18 7.83 10.34
CA MET A 76 3.05 7.21 9.36
C MET A 76 4.51 7.49 9.72
N VAL A 77 5.23 6.43 10.06
CA VAL A 77 6.65 6.52 10.46
C VAL A 77 7.48 5.81 9.39
N PRO A 78 8.31 6.53 8.63
CA PRO A 78 9.23 5.91 7.68
C PRO A 78 10.13 4.88 8.37
N VAL A 79 10.34 3.75 7.72
CA VAL A 79 11.28 2.71 8.14
C VAL A 79 12.45 2.72 7.16
N PRO A 80 13.63 3.25 7.53
CA PRO A 80 14.80 3.26 6.66
C PRO A 80 15.21 1.85 6.24
N ASN A 81 15.58 1.70 4.98
CA ASN A 81 16.02 0.44 4.41
C ASN A 81 17.30 0.60 3.60
N SER A 82 17.92 -0.51 3.19
CA SER A 82 19.19 -0.52 2.47
C SER A 82 19.11 -0.08 0.99
N ALA A 83 17.92 0.14 0.44
CA ALA A 83 17.71 0.60 -0.94
C ALA A 83 16.73 1.79 -1.02
N PRO A 84 17.02 2.93 -0.37
CA PRO A 84 16.06 4.02 -0.19
C PRO A 84 15.63 4.70 -1.50
N ASP A 85 16.44 4.60 -2.56
CA ASP A 85 16.12 5.17 -3.88
C ASP A 85 15.14 4.30 -4.68
N ALA A 86 14.95 3.04 -4.29
CA ALA A 86 14.11 2.06 -4.98
C ALA A 86 12.92 1.61 -4.14
N VAL A 87 13.10 1.47 -2.83
CA VAL A 87 12.11 0.89 -1.92
C VAL A 87 11.67 1.91 -0.89
N PHE A 88 10.37 2.14 -0.83
CA PHE A 88 9.74 2.92 0.23
C PHE A 88 9.11 2.00 1.26
N SER A 89 9.43 2.22 2.54
CA SER A 89 8.91 1.44 3.64
C SER A 89 8.53 2.32 4.83
N PHE A 90 7.39 2.01 5.44
CA PHE A 90 6.89 2.72 6.60
C PHE A 90 6.00 1.83 7.47
N ALA A 91 5.84 2.23 8.73
CA ALA A 91 4.92 1.58 9.65
C ALA A 91 3.91 2.58 10.23
N ARG A 92 2.73 2.08 10.55
CA ARG A 92 1.70 2.78 11.33
C ARG A 92 1.27 1.87 12.47
N LYS A 93 1.15 2.44 13.67
CA LYS A 93 0.72 1.70 14.87
C LYS A 93 -0.29 2.53 15.65
N LYS A 94 -1.36 1.88 16.10
CA LYS A 94 -2.34 2.45 17.03
C LYS A 94 -2.88 1.36 17.93
N ALA A 95 -2.79 1.57 19.26
CA ALA A 95 -3.12 0.53 20.24
C ALA A 95 -2.35 -0.77 19.93
N ASP A 96 -3.06 -1.87 19.75
CA ASP A 96 -2.47 -3.17 19.42
C ASP A 96 -2.35 -3.41 17.91
N ASP A 97 -3.01 -2.57 17.10
CA ASP A 97 -2.98 -2.68 15.65
C ASP A 97 -1.73 -2.06 15.04
N LYS A 98 -1.15 -2.75 14.07
CA LYS A 98 0.06 -2.31 13.37
C LYS A 98 0.02 -2.73 11.91
N VAL A 99 0.46 -1.81 11.05
CA VAL A 99 0.65 -2.06 9.62
C VAL A 99 2.08 -1.66 9.25
N PHE A 100 2.77 -2.56 8.54
CA PHE A 100 4.08 -2.31 7.96
C PHE A 100 3.98 -2.48 6.45
N VAL A 101 4.34 -1.46 5.69
CA VAL A 101 4.21 -1.40 4.24
C VAL A 101 5.58 -1.31 3.60
N VAL A 102 5.81 -2.12 2.57
CA VAL A 102 7.03 -2.11 1.75
C VAL A 102 6.63 -2.05 0.29
N ILE A 103 7.15 -1.08 -0.44
CA ILE A 103 6.83 -0.85 -1.86
C ILE A 103 8.13 -0.71 -2.65
N ASN A 104 8.31 -1.50 -3.69
CA ASN A 104 9.39 -1.37 -4.65
C ASN A 104 8.93 -0.55 -5.86
N TYR A 105 9.44 0.66 -6.01
CA TYR A 105 9.17 1.54 -7.14
C TYR A 105 10.16 1.38 -8.29
N SER A 106 10.98 0.33 -8.27
CA SER A 106 11.97 0.08 -9.33
C SER A 106 11.56 -1.07 -10.26
N ALA A 107 12.14 -1.09 -11.44
CA ALA A 107 11.98 -2.16 -12.42
C ALA A 107 12.83 -3.41 -12.11
N ASN A 108 13.54 -3.42 -10.99
CA ASN A 108 14.39 -4.53 -10.57
C ASN A 108 13.90 -5.10 -9.23
N GLU A 109 14.09 -6.41 -9.05
CA GLU A 109 13.93 -7.04 -7.76
C GLU A 109 14.89 -6.40 -6.74
N GLN A 110 14.43 -6.18 -5.53
CA GLN A 110 15.21 -5.60 -4.44
C GLN A 110 15.23 -6.53 -3.23
N THR A 111 16.40 -6.74 -2.67
CA THR A 111 16.55 -7.37 -1.35
C THR A 111 17.01 -6.30 -0.37
N VAL A 112 16.18 -6.02 0.62
CA VAL A 112 16.39 -4.94 1.59
C VAL A 112 16.55 -5.46 3.00
N THR A 113 17.36 -4.76 3.78
CA THR A 113 17.41 -4.86 5.24
C THR A 113 16.89 -3.56 5.86
N PHE A 114 16.43 -3.63 7.10
CA PHE A 114 15.84 -2.50 7.81
C PHE A 114 16.68 -2.18 9.06
N ASN A 115 17.03 -0.91 9.23
CA ASN A 115 17.96 -0.48 10.28
C ASN A 115 17.25 -0.07 11.59
N GLU A 116 15.94 0.05 11.58
CA GLU A 116 15.13 0.42 12.75
C GLU A 116 14.47 -0.81 13.38
N ASN A 117 13.87 -0.62 14.54
CA ASN A 117 13.15 -1.68 15.24
C ASN A 117 11.61 -1.54 15.14
N ILE A 118 11.13 -0.46 14.54
CA ILE A 118 9.69 -0.19 14.46
C ILE A 118 8.92 -1.26 13.68
N GLN A 119 9.56 -1.89 12.70
CA GLN A 119 8.97 -2.98 11.91
C GLN A 119 9.07 -4.35 12.60
N TRP A 120 9.78 -4.50 13.72
CA TRP A 120 9.95 -5.82 14.35
C TRP A 120 8.61 -6.41 14.80
N GLY A 121 8.50 -7.71 14.64
CA GLY A 121 7.34 -8.51 15.05
C GLY A 121 6.96 -9.56 14.04
N ASP A 122 5.89 -10.28 14.40
CA ASP A 122 5.26 -11.30 13.57
C ASP A 122 4.03 -10.70 12.92
N TYR A 123 3.90 -10.91 11.62
CA TYR A 123 2.85 -10.35 10.78
C TYR A 123 2.21 -11.41 9.90
N ILE A 124 1.04 -11.05 9.37
CA ILE A 124 0.41 -11.72 8.24
C ILE A 124 0.42 -10.72 7.07
N GLU A 125 0.87 -11.16 5.89
CA GLU A 125 0.75 -10.37 4.68
C GLU A 125 -0.72 -10.35 4.24
N TRP A 126 -1.27 -9.15 4.06
CA TRP A 126 -2.71 -8.92 3.90
C TRP A 126 -3.30 -9.57 2.65
N PHE A 127 -2.59 -9.56 1.53
CA PHE A 127 -3.13 -10.03 0.26
C PHE A 127 -3.05 -11.54 0.07
N ASN A 128 -1.99 -12.18 0.54
CA ASN A 128 -1.75 -13.61 0.32
C ASN A 128 -1.81 -14.47 1.59
N GLY A 129 -1.91 -13.86 2.77
CA GLY A 129 -2.03 -14.55 4.05
C GLY A 129 -0.74 -15.21 4.54
N THR A 130 0.42 -14.95 3.92
CA THR A 130 1.69 -15.52 4.36
C THR A 130 2.15 -14.92 5.69
N LYS A 131 2.74 -15.75 6.55
CA LYS A 131 3.37 -15.29 7.79
C LYS A 131 4.77 -14.76 7.52
N GLN A 132 5.08 -13.62 8.09
CA GLN A 132 6.39 -12.98 7.98
C GLN A 132 6.82 -12.41 9.34
N SER A 133 8.05 -12.73 9.73
CA SER A 133 8.66 -12.14 10.94
C SER A 133 9.78 -11.20 10.55
N PHE A 134 9.86 -10.07 11.23
CA PHE A 134 10.95 -9.10 11.10
C PHE A 134 11.67 -8.93 12.43
N SER A 135 12.99 -9.01 12.38
CA SER A 135 13.91 -8.81 13.48
C SER A 135 15.13 -8.02 13.01
N LYS A 136 16.13 -7.82 13.86
CA LYS A 136 17.32 -7.01 13.58
C LYS A 136 18.05 -7.38 12.28
N ASP A 137 18.18 -8.67 12.00
CA ASP A 137 18.97 -9.15 10.86
C ASP A 137 18.10 -9.67 9.71
N SER A 138 16.81 -9.32 9.72
CA SER A 138 15.88 -9.74 8.67
C SER A 138 16.17 -9.02 7.36
N SER A 139 16.23 -9.78 6.27
CA SER A 139 16.18 -9.27 4.91
C SER A 139 14.85 -9.65 4.27
N PHE A 140 14.43 -8.84 3.31
CA PHE A 140 13.19 -9.07 2.58
C PHE A 140 13.39 -8.80 1.09
N THR A 141 12.96 -9.75 0.25
CA THR A 141 13.05 -9.63 -1.20
C THR A 141 11.68 -9.29 -1.76
N ILE A 142 11.63 -8.27 -2.60
CA ILE A 142 10.41 -7.78 -3.22
C ILE A 142 10.62 -7.59 -4.72
N GLU A 143 9.69 -8.14 -5.49
CA GLU A 143 9.70 -8.10 -6.95
C GLU A 143 9.60 -6.68 -7.52
N PRO A 144 9.94 -6.47 -8.82
CA PRO A 144 9.77 -5.18 -9.49
C PRO A 144 8.34 -4.67 -9.36
N TYR A 145 8.20 -3.39 -9.01
CA TYR A 145 6.89 -2.73 -8.79
C TYR A 145 5.99 -3.40 -7.76
N GLY A 146 6.56 -4.32 -6.97
CA GLY A 146 5.84 -5.07 -5.95
C GLY A 146 5.49 -4.24 -4.72
N TYR A 147 4.52 -4.72 -3.98
CA TYR A 147 4.12 -4.15 -2.71
C TYR A 147 3.74 -5.26 -1.72
N ARG A 148 3.95 -4.98 -0.44
CA ARG A 148 3.51 -5.84 0.67
C ARG A 148 2.91 -4.99 1.77
N VAL A 149 1.84 -5.51 2.34
CA VAL A 149 1.14 -4.90 3.48
C VAL A 149 1.08 -5.94 4.58
N PHE A 150 1.94 -5.79 5.55
CA PHE A 150 2.03 -6.68 6.71
C PHE A 150 1.19 -6.13 7.84
N VAL A 151 0.34 -6.98 8.43
CA VAL A 151 -0.63 -6.59 9.45
C VAL A 151 -0.45 -7.42 10.73
N LYS A 152 -0.71 -6.77 11.84
CA LYS A 152 -0.71 -7.37 13.18
C LYS A 152 -1.78 -6.69 14.01
#